data_1a6b7ccbd9a59e421756c3630b2988bf
#
_entry.id   1a6b7ccbd9a59e421756c3630b2988bf
#
_cell.length_a   1.000
_cell.length_b   1.000
_cell.length_c   1.000
_cell.angle_alpha   90.00
_cell.angle_beta   90.00
_cell.angle_gamma   90.00
#
_symmetry.space_group_name_H-M   'P 1'
#
loop_
_entity.id
_entity.type
_entity.pdbx_description
1 polymer ?
#
loop_
_entity_poly.entity_id
_entity_poly.type
_entity_poly.pdbx_seq_one_letter_code
_entity_poly.pdbx_strand_id
1 'polypeptide(L)'
;MQSEQVRNIILVGFMASGKSSVARAISRRCHWPRIDGDEEIVARARKPIADIFRDSGEDVFRALERTVVSDICGEAGRIIAAGGGSFMDDENRQTMLDGGTVFYLSARPETIHYRVTRGNPNAPVRPLLGAGNPLQRIEELLQERMPVYSQAHHTVETDGLSPDQVAMAILKICGPGIPQYI
;
A
#
# COMPACT_ATOMS: atom_id res chain seq x y z
N MET A 1 -22.62 5.55 -20.58
CA MET A 1 -21.60 5.65 -19.54
C MET A 1 -20.37 4.91 -20.05
N GLN A 2 -19.32 5.63 -20.43
CA GLN A 2 -18.05 4.99 -20.77
C GLN A 2 -17.51 4.39 -19.46
N SER A 3 -17.27 3.08 -19.44
CA SER A 3 -16.53 2.44 -18.34
C SER A 3 -15.14 3.07 -18.32
N GLU A 4 -14.83 3.89 -17.32
CA GLU A 4 -13.47 4.36 -17.11
C GLU A 4 -12.57 3.14 -17.02
N GLN A 5 -11.67 3.04 -17.98
CA GLN A 5 -10.74 1.92 -18.06
C GLN A 5 -9.75 2.06 -16.89
N VAL A 6 -9.75 1.10 -15.98
CA VAL A 6 -8.82 1.08 -14.84
C VAL A 6 -7.39 1.14 -15.37
N ARG A 7 -6.69 2.22 -15.07
CA ARG A 7 -5.30 2.42 -15.54
C ARG A 7 -4.32 1.57 -14.72
N ASN A 8 -4.38 1.69 -13.41
CA ASN A 8 -3.61 0.90 -12.44
C ASN A 8 -4.50 0.54 -11.25
N ILE A 9 -4.17 -0.54 -10.53
CA ILE A 9 -4.73 -0.83 -9.21
C ILE A 9 -3.68 -0.43 -8.18
N ILE A 10 -4.01 0.53 -7.32
CA ILE A 10 -3.10 1.07 -6.32
C ILE A 10 -3.63 0.73 -4.93
N LEU A 11 -2.84 0.01 -4.15
CA LEU A 11 -3.20 -0.42 -2.80
C LEU A 11 -2.51 0.47 -1.78
N VAL A 12 -3.29 1.16 -0.97
CA VAL A 12 -2.82 1.99 0.14
C VAL A 12 -3.35 1.46 1.47
N GLY A 13 -2.76 1.88 2.57
CA GLY A 13 -3.20 1.48 3.90
C GLY A 13 -2.04 1.33 4.88
N PHE A 14 -2.38 1.14 6.13
CA PHE A 14 -1.42 1.04 7.22
C PHE A 14 -0.46 -0.15 7.04
N MET A 15 0.67 -0.13 7.77
CA MET A 15 1.55 -1.31 7.82
C MET A 15 0.77 -2.57 8.20
N ALA A 16 1.14 -3.71 7.66
CA ALA A 16 0.49 -5.01 7.90
C ALA A 16 -1.02 -5.07 7.51
N SER A 17 -1.57 -4.09 6.79
CA SER A 17 -2.93 -4.19 6.22
C SER A 17 -3.06 -5.25 5.12
N GLY A 18 -1.93 -5.75 4.59
CA GLY A 18 -1.92 -6.85 3.62
C GLY A 18 -1.63 -6.43 2.17
N LYS A 19 -1.23 -5.18 1.91
CA LYS A 19 -1.02 -4.63 0.55
C LYS A 19 -0.20 -5.54 -0.37
N SER A 20 1.01 -5.93 0.05
CA SER A 20 1.90 -6.76 -0.78
C SER A 20 1.35 -8.16 -1.04
N SER A 21 0.63 -8.75 -0.07
CA SER A 21 -0.01 -10.06 -0.23
C SER A 21 -1.22 -10.00 -1.17
N VAL A 22 -2.05 -8.96 -1.04
CA VAL A 22 -3.21 -8.72 -1.91
C VAL A 22 -2.75 -8.36 -3.33
N ALA A 23 -1.73 -7.50 -3.48
CA ALA A 23 -1.14 -7.19 -4.78
C ALA A 23 -0.66 -8.44 -5.53
N ARG A 24 0.00 -9.35 -4.80
CA ARG A 24 0.42 -10.65 -5.35
C ARG A 24 -0.77 -11.52 -5.77
N ALA A 25 -1.85 -11.53 -4.97
CA ALA A 25 -3.05 -12.30 -5.29
C ALA A 25 -3.78 -11.73 -6.54
N ILE A 26 -3.86 -10.40 -6.68
CA ILE A 26 -4.41 -9.74 -7.86
C ILE A 26 -3.56 -10.06 -9.09
N SER A 27 -2.24 -9.88 -9.00
CA SER A 27 -1.29 -10.11 -10.10
C SER A 27 -1.38 -11.53 -10.67
N ARG A 28 -1.56 -12.55 -9.82
CA ARG A 28 -1.77 -13.93 -10.26
C ARG A 28 -3.04 -14.12 -11.10
N ARG A 29 -4.07 -13.29 -10.88
CA ARG A 29 -5.38 -13.43 -11.54
C ARG A 29 -5.48 -12.62 -12.82
N CYS A 30 -4.88 -11.45 -12.89
CA CYS A 30 -4.97 -10.57 -14.06
C CYS A 30 -3.68 -10.50 -14.89
N HIS A 31 -2.60 -11.12 -14.41
CA HIS A 31 -1.26 -11.13 -15.04
C HIS A 31 -0.63 -9.73 -15.21
N TRP A 32 -1.17 -8.73 -14.54
CA TRP A 32 -0.50 -7.45 -14.46
C TRP A 32 0.71 -7.52 -13.51
N PRO A 33 1.83 -6.86 -13.84
CA PRO A 33 3.01 -6.84 -12.99
C PRO A 33 2.69 -6.18 -11.64
N ARG A 34 3.16 -6.81 -10.57
CA ARG A 34 3.14 -6.27 -9.22
C ARG A 34 4.37 -5.41 -8.99
N ILE A 35 4.17 -4.21 -8.45
CA ILE A 35 5.23 -3.33 -7.99
C ILE A 35 4.98 -3.01 -6.51
N ASP A 36 6.01 -3.15 -5.68
CA ASP A 36 6.01 -2.72 -4.28
C ASP A 36 6.87 -1.48 -4.15
N GLY A 37 6.28 -0.36 -3.70
CA GLY A 37 6.96 0.93 -3.62
C GLY A 37 8.17 0.91 -2.69
N ASP A 38 8.08 0.19 -1.56
CA ASP A 38 9.19 0.07 -0.62
C ASP A 38 10.33 -0.78 -1.23
N GLU A 39 10.02 -1.88 -1.95
CA GLU A 39 11.00 -2.68 -2.69
C GLU A 39 11.70 -1.84 -3.77
N GLU A 40 10.96 -1.00 -4.49
CA GLU A 40 11.51 -0.12 -5.54
C GLU A 40 12.43 0.97 -4.97
N ILE A 41 12.08 1.57 -3.84
CA ILE A 41 12.94 2.53 -3.13
C ILE A 41 14.26 1.86 -2.74
N VAL A 42 14.21 0.67 -2.14
CA VAL A 42 15.40 -0.09 -1.74
C VAL A 42 16.27 -0.43 -2.94
N ALA A 43 15.67 -0.85 -4.05
CA ALA A 43 16.39 -1.19 -5.28
C ALA A 43 17.14 0.02 -5.85
N ARG A 44 16.51 1.20 -5.89
CA ARG A 44 17.14 2.44 -6.40
C ARG A 44 18.22 2.98 -5.46
N ALA A 45 17.93 3.01 -4.16
CA ALA A 45 18.88 3.48 -3.16
C ALA A 45 20.05 2.52 -2.93
N ARG A 46 19.89 1.23 -3.30
CA ARG A 46 20.82 0.13 -3.03
C ARG A 46 21.14 -0.02 -1.54
N LYS A 47 20.21 0.36 -0.68
CA LYS A 47 20.31 0.23 0.78
C LYS A 47 18.91 0.17 1.41
N PRO A 48 18.79 -0.45 2.60
CA PRO A 48 17.53 -0.51 3.33
C PRO A 48 16.96 0.87 3.65
N ILE A 49 15.63 0.99 3.74
CA ILE A 49 14.94 2.25 4.06
C ILE A 49 15.44 2.84 5.39
N ALA A 50 15.65 2.01 6.42
CA ALA A 50 16.17 2.45 7.70
C ALA A 50 17.56 3.14 7.58
N ASP A 51 18.39 2.65 6.67
CA ASP A 51 19.70 3.23 6.42
C ASP A 51 19.61 4.54 5.63
N ILE A 52 18.60 4.69 4.75
CA ILE A 52 18.34 5.96 4.08
C ILE A 52 17.98 7.03 5.11
N PHE A 53 17.07 6.72 6.03
CA PHE A 53 16.69 7.64 7.11
C PHE A 53 17.88 8.02 8.01
N ARG A 54 18.67 7.03 8.42
CA ARG A 54 19.83 7.26 9.31
C ARG A 54 20.93 8.09 8.64
N ASP A 55 21.25 7.78 7.37
CA ASP A 55 22.42 8.34 6.68
C ASP A 55 22.12 9.64 5.95
N SER A 56 20.88 9.81 5.47
CA SER A 56 20.50 10.90 4.56
C SER A 56 19.30 11.74 5.05
N GLY A 57 18.61 11.28 6.09
CA GLY A 57 17.46 11.98 6.67
C GLY A 57 16.13 11.76 5.93
N GLU A 58 15.06 12.28 6.54
CA GLU A 58 13.69 12.11 6.05
C GLU A 58 13.45 12.83 4.72
N ASP A 59 13.98 14.04 4.55
CA ASP A 59 13.76 14.84 3.34
C ASP A 59 14.28 14.14 2.08
N VAL A 60 15.45 13.50 2.16
CA VAL A 60 16.03 12.73 1.06
C VAL A 60 15.20 11.48 0.78
N PHE A 61 14.72 10.80 1.82
CA PHE A 61 13.82 9.67 1.65
C PHE A 61 12.52 10.12 0.94
N ARG A 62 11.89 11.23 1.37
CA ARG A 62 10.64 11.73 0.77
C ARG A 62 10.82 12.15 -0.68
N ALA A 63 11.93 12.80 -1.02
CA ALA A 63 12.25 13.13 -2.42
C ALA A 63 12.38 11.88 -3.29
N LEU A 64 13.08 10.85 -2.80
CA LEU A 64 13.21 9.58 -3.50
C LEU A 64 11.86 8.85 -3.63
N GLU A 65 11.05 8.83 -2.57
CA GLU A 65 9.73 8.24 -2.53
C GLU A 65 8.81 8.88 -3.58
N ARG A 66 8.76 10.23 -3.69
CA ARG A 66 7.99 10.94 -4.72
C ARG A 66 8.43 10.57 -6.13
N THR A 67 9.74 10.51 -6.36
CA THR A 67 10.26 10.08 -7.67
C THR A 67 9.81 8.67 -8.02
N VAL A 68 9.91 7.73 -7.06
CA VAL A 68 9.46 6.35 -7.25
C VAL A 68 7.96 6.28 -7.54
N VAL A 69 7.14 6.97 -6.73
CA VAL A 69 5.68 7.00 -6.91
C VAL A 69 5.30 7.56 -8.28
N SER A 70 5.93 8.64 -8.71
CA SER A 70 5.70 9.22 -10.04
C SER A 70 5.99 8.22 -11.15
N ASP A 71 7.12 7.53 -11.09
CA ASP A 71 7.52 6.58 -12.13
C ASP A 71 6.63 5.34 -12.16
N ILE A 72 6.31 4.75 -11.00
CA ILE A 72 5.48 3.53 -10.95
C ILE A 72 4.02 3.80 -11.31
N CYS A 73 3.50 4.99 -11.05
CA CYS A 73 2.15 5.41 -11.45
C CYS A 73 2.09 5.91 -12.91
N GLY A 74 3.23 6.25 -13.51
CA GLY A 74 3.31 6.81 -14.87
C GLY A 74 2.90 5.83 -15.97
N GLU A 75 3.14 4.54 -15.80
CA GLU A 75 2.76 3.50 -16.77
C GLU A 75 1.45 2.81 -16.34
N ALA A 76 0.69 2.33 -17.31
CA ALA A 76 -0.58 1.64 -17.08
C ALA A 76 -0.41 0.11 -16.98
N GLY A 77 -1.44 -0.56 -16.43
CA GLY A 77 -1.49 -2.02 -16.35
C GLY A 77 -0.67 -2.61 -15.20
N ARG A 78 -0.57 -1.90 -14.08
CA ARG A 78 0.21 -2.32 -12.90
C ARG A 78 -0.64 -2.50 -11.65
N ILE A 79 -0.19 -3.40 -10.78
CA ILE A 79 -0.69 -3.55 -9.41
C ILE A 79 0.37 -2.94 -8.48
N ILE A 80 0.06 -1.82 -7.86
CA ILE A 80 1.01 -1.06 -7.05
C ILE A 80 0.64 -1.22 -5.57
N ALA A 81 1.56 -1.76 -4.77
CA ALA A 81 1.48 -1.72 -3.32
C ALA A 81 2.30 -0.52 -2.82
N ALA A 82 1.64 0.53 -2.41
CA ALA A 82 2.31 1.74 -1.92
C ALA A 82 2.96 1.52 -0.54
N GLY A 83 4.02 2.24 -0.25
CA GLY A 83 4.63 2.28 1.08
C GLY A 83 3.62 2.68 2.16
N GLY A 84 3.83 2.22 3.39
CA GLY A 84 2.85 2.41 4.47
C GLY A 84 2.57 3.87 4.86
N GLY A 85 3.40 4.81 4.46
CA GLY A 85 3.27 6.25 4.67
C GLY A 85 3.15 7.07 3.40
N SER A 86 3.37 6.49 2.23
CA SER A 86 3.42 7.23 0.96
C SER A 86 2.15 8.03 0.65
N PHE A 87 0.98 7.49 0.98
CA PHE A 87 -0.30 8.16 0.74
C PHE A 87 -0.55 9.36 1.67
N MET A 88 0.24 9.51 2.74
CA MET A 88 0.16 10.66 3.67
C MET A 88 0.79 11.92 3.07
N ASP A 89 1.70 11.79 2.13
CA ASP A 89 2.28 12.91 1.39
C ASP A 89 1.30 13.38 0.30
N ASP A 90 1.04 14.68 0.25
CA ASP A 90 0.01 15.27 -0.63
C ASP A 90 0.32 15.08 -2.11
N GLU A 91 1.59 15.21 -2.49
CA GLU A 91 2.06 15.07 -3.86
C GLU A 91 1.96 13.60 -4.33
N ASN A 92 2.41 12.68 -3.50
CA ASN A 92 2.26 11.25 -3.75
C ASN A 92 0.79 10.84 -3.86
N ARG A 93 -0.06 11.37 -2.97
CA ARG A 93 -1.49 11.07 -2.97
C ARG A 93 -2.15 11.50 -4.27
N GLN A 94 -1.89 12.74 -4.71
CA GLN A 94 -2.43 13.24 -5.96
C GLN A 94 -1.93 12.40 -7.14
N THR A 95 -0.64 12.09 -7.20
CA THR A 95 -0.05 11.23 -8.24
C THR A 95 -0.71 9.85 -8.30
N MET A 96 -1.00 9.25 -7.14
CA MET A 96 -1.70 7.97 -7.06
C MET A 96 -3.16 8.06 -7.52
N LEU A 97 -3.88 9.11 -7.10
CA LEU A 97 -5.29 9.32 -7.48
C LEU A 97 -5.43 9.54 -9.00
N ASP A 98 -4.52 10.28 -9.60
CA ASP A 98 -4.48 10.51 -11.06
C ASP A 98 -3.94 9.29 -11.84
N GLY A 99 -3.08 8.49 -11.19
CA GLY A 99 -2.38 7.36 -11.80
C GLY A 99 -3.19 6.07 -11.90
N GLY A 100 -4.29 5.93 -11.14
CA GLY A 100 -5.10 4.70 -11.16
C GLY A 100 -6.23 4.68 -10.15
N THR A 101 -6.88 3.52 -10.00
CA THR A 101 -7.91 3.32 -8.98
C THR A 101 -7.24 2.95 -7.65
N VAL A 102 -7.40 3.82 -6.66
CA VAL A 102 -6.80 3.66 -5.32
C VAL A 102 -7.77 2.93 -4.39
N PHE A 103 -7.28 1.86 -3.78
CA PHE A 103 -8.00 1.05 -2.79
C PHE A 103 -7.32 1.17 -1.43
N TYR A 104 -8.03 1.72 -0.46
CA TYR A 104 -7.62 1.69 0.94
C TYR A 104 -7.93 0.32 1.53
N LEU A 105 -6.89 -0.42 1.93
CA LEU A 105 -7.04 -1.68 2.66
C LEU A 105 -7.18 -1.38 4.16
N SER A 106 -8.40 -1.41 4.64
CA SER A 106 -8.76 -1.19 6.03
C SER A 106 -8.59 -2.47 6.85
N ALA A 107 -8.05 -2.34 8.05
CA ALA A 107 -7.97 -3.41 9.04
C ALA A 107 -8.11 -2.81 10.44
N ARG A 108 -8.74 -3.54 11.35
CA ARG A 108 -8.88 -3.12 12.76
C ARG A 108 -7.51 -3.07 13.45
N PRO A 109 -7.35 -2.19 14.45
CA PRO A 109 -6.10 -2.07 15.20
C PRO A 109 -5.59 -3.40 15.76
N GLU A 110 -6.50 -4.26 16.30
CA GLU A 110 -6.18 -5.56 16.85
C GLU A 110 -5.64 -6.52 15.78
N THR A 111 -6.22 -6.47 14.57
CA THR A 111 -5.76 -7.27 13.43
C THR A 111 -4.37 -6.83 12.98
N ILE A 112 -4.13 -5.53 12.90
CA ILE A 112 -2.80 -4.98 12.58
C ILE A 112 -1.80 -5.38 13.66
N HIS A 113 -2.15 -5.19 14.94
CA HIS A 113 -1.31 -5.57 16.06
C HIS A 113 -0.93 -7.06 16.01
N TYR A 114 -1.92 -7.93 15.81
CA TYR A 114 -1.68 -9.37 15.66
C TYR A 114 -0.72 -9.69 14.51
N ARG A 115 -0.95 -9.08 13.33
CA ARG A 115 -0.12 -9.31 12.13
C ARG A 115 1.31 -8.78 12.31
N VAL A 116 1.49 -7.70 13.06
CA VAL A 116 2.81 -7.13 13.35
C VAL A 116 3.59 -7.98 14.34
N THR A 117 2.93 -8.51 15.40
CA THR A 117 3.60 -9.21 16.48
C THR A 117 3.84 -10.70 16.20
N ARG A 118 2.98 -11.34 15.41
CA ARG A 118 3.03 -12.79 15.14
C ARG A 118 3.30 -13.16 13.68
N GLY A 119 3.23 -12.18 12.77
CA GLY A 119 3.18 -12.46 11.35
C GLY A 119 4.51 -12.83 10.68
N ASN A 120 5.65 -12.40 11.19
CA ASN A 120 6.98 -12.76 10.67
C ASN A 120 8.06 -12.43 11.71
N PRO A 121 8.74 -13.43 12.28
CA PRO A 121 9.85 -13.22 13.22
C PRO A 121 11.04 -12.43 12.61
N ASN A 122 11.16 -12.43 11.28
CA ASN A 122 12.19 -11.71 10.53
C ASN A 122 11.68 -10.39 9.92
N ALA A 123 10.49 -9.92 10.31
CA ALA A 123 10.00 -8.62 9.83
C ALA A 123 10.93 -7.50 10.32
N PRO A 124 11.21 -6.49 9.48
CA PRO A 124 12.04 -5.36 9.89
C PRO A 124 11.45 -4.68 11.12
N VAL A 125 12.33 -4.29 12.05
CA VAL A 125 11.96 -3.48 13.22
C VAL A 125 11.14 -2.29 12.75
N ARG A 126 9.98 -2.07 13.36
CA ARG A 126 9.05 -1.01 12.97
C ARG A 126 9.15 0.16 13.94
N PRO A 127 9.98 1.17 13.64
CA PRO A 127 10.27 2.30 14.53
C PRO A 127 9.02 3.07 14.98
N LEU A 128 7.97 3.09 14.13
CA LEU A 128 6.73 3.82 14.39
C LEU A 128 5.92 3.31 15.60
N LEU A 129 6.17 2.09 16.06
CA LEU A 129 5.44 1.53 17.21
C LEU A 129 6.12 1.81 18.55
N GLY A 130 7.38 2.29 18.56
CA GLY A 130 8.09 2.79 19.73
C GLY A 130 8.18 1.82 20.92
N ALA A 131 8.59 2.37 22.07
CA ALA A 131 8.50 1.69 23.37
C ALA A 131 7.19 2.10 24.04
N GLY A 132 6.27 1.15 24.32
CA GLY A 132 4.98 1.42 24.94
C GLY A 132 3.94 0.35 24.61
N ASN A 133 2.67 0.72 24.66
CA ASN A 133 1.58 -0.15 24.23
C ASN A 133 1.41 -0.09 22.70
N PRO A 134 1.84 -1.12 21.95
CA PRO A 134 1.79 -1.09 20.49
C PRO A 134 0.38 -0.97 19.92
N LEU A 135 -0.63 -1.54 20.61
CA LEU A 135 -2.02 -1.46 20.17
C LEU A 135 -2.54 -0.02 20.24
N GLN A 136 -2.33 0.64 21.37
CA GLN A 136 -2.72 2.04 21.53
C GLN A 136 -2.02 2.94 20.49
N ARG A 137 -0.74 2.70 20.20
CA ARG A 137 -0.03 3.47 19.19
C ARG A 137 -0.56 3.24 17.78
N ILE A 138 -1.00 2.03 17.47
CA ILE A 138 -1.67 1.71 16.19
C ILE A 138 -3.00 2.46 16.10
N GLU A 139 -3.81 2.47 17.16
CA GLU A 139 -5.09 3.19 17.22
C GLU A 139 -4.91 4.69 16.96
N GLU A 140 -3.98 5.33 17.67
CA GLU A 140 -3.67 6.75 17.51
C GLU A 140 -3.27 7.07 16.06
N LEU A 141 -2.31 6.31 15.50
CA LEU A 141 -1.84 6.52 14.13
C LEU A 141 -2.93 6.26 13.09
N LEU A 142 -3.82 5.31 13.31
CA LEU A 142 -4.95 5.08 12.41
C LEU A 142 -5.94 6.24 12.44
N GLN A 143 -6.26 6.77 13.63
CA GLN A 143 -7.13 7.93 13.77
C GLN A 143 -6.56 9.16 13.06
N GLU A 144 -5.26 9.44 13.24
CA GLU A 144 -4.56 10.54 12.57
C GLU A 144 -4.60 10.42 11.04
N ARG A 145 -4.51 9.18 10.50
CA ARG A 145 -4.40 8.92 9.07
C ARG A 145 -5.73 8.69 8.36
N MET A 146 -6.80 8.43 9.11
CA MET A 146 -8.12 8.12 8.54
C MET A 146 -8.64 9.22 7.60
N PRO A 147 -8.52 10.54 7.89
CA PRO A 147 -8.98 11.59 6.98
C PRO A 147 -8.26 11.58 5.63
N VAL A 148 -7.02 11.08 5.60
CA VAL A 148 -6.25 10.93 4.36
C VAL A 148 -6.65 9.64 3.64
N TYR A 149 -6.73 8.51 4.34
CA TYR A 149 -7.16 7.25 3.73
C TYR A 149 -8.56 7.31 3.14
N SER A 150 -9.47 8.10 3.71
CA SER A 150 -10.83 8.29 3.20
C SER A 150 -10.90 8.98 1.83
N GLN A 151 -9.78 9.54 1.35
CA GLN A 151 -9.67 10.12 0.00
C GLN A 151 -9.40 9.07 -1.09
N ALA A 152 -9.13 7.81 -0.73
CA ALA A 152 -9.02 6.73 -1.69
C ALA A 152 -10.35 6.50 -2.43
N HIS A 153 -10.31 6.04 -3.67
CA HIS A 153 -11.51 5.82 -4.47
C HIS A 153 -12.43 4.74 -3.85
N HIS A 154 -11.84 3.72 -3.21
CA HIS A 154 -12.58 2.65 -2.55
C HIS A 154 -11.91 2.24 -1.24
N THR A 155 -12.72 1.84 -0.26
CA THR A 155 -12.25 1.18 0.96
C THR A 155 -12.63 -0.30 0.91
N VAL A 156 -11.68 -1.18 1.23
CA VAL A 156 -11.89 -2.62 1.30
C VAL A 156 -11.45 -3.13 2.68
N GLU A 157 -12.38 -3.70 3.42
CA GLU A 157 -12.07 -4.33 4.70
C GLU A 157 -11.31 -5.65 4.51
N THR A 158 -10.29 -5.86 5.33
CA THR A 158 -9.43 -7.05 5.23
C THR A 158 -9.53 -7.98 6.44
N ASP A 159 -10.34 -7.61 7.44
CA ASP A 159 -10.51 -8.41 8.65
C ASP A 159 -11.21 -9.73 8.35
N GLY A 160 -10.61 -10.82 8.81
CA GLY A 160 -11.17 -12.17 8.59
C GLY A 160 -11.09 -12.69 7.15
N LEU A 161 -10.55 -11.90 6.21
CA LEU A 161 -10.44 -12.30 4.81
C LEU A 161 -9.02 -12.74 4.45
N SER A 162 -8.93 -13.75 3.59
CA SER A 162 -7.66 -14.11 2.95
C SER A 162 -7.27 -13.08 1.88
N PRO A 163 -5.98 -12.97 1.53
CA PRO A 163 -5.54 -12.09 0.44
C PRO A 163 -6.25 -12.36 -0.90
N ASP A 164 -6.62 -13.62 -1.16
CA ASP A 164 -7.35 -14.00 -2.36
C ASP A 164 -8.81 -13.50 -2.35
N GLN A 165 -9.48 -13.51 -1.20
CA GLN A 165 -10.84 -12.97 -1.06
C GLN A 165 -10.85 -11.45 -1.23
N VAL A 166 -9.86 -10.75 -0.65
CA VAL A 166 -9.70 -9.31 -0.84
C VAL A 166 -9.41 -8.98 -2.31
N ALA A 167 -8.52 -9.74 -2.95
CA ALA A 167 -8.22 -9.59 -4.38
C ALA A 167 -9.46 -9.75 -5.27
N MET A 168 -10.30 -10.74 -5.00
CA MET A 168 -11.56 -10.94 -5.72
C MET A 168 -12.53 -9.77 -5.53
N ALA A 169 -12.64 -9.23 -4.32
CA ALA A 169 -13.48 -8.07 -4.04
C ALA A 169 -13.01 -6.84 -4.84
N ILE A 170 -11.71 -6.59 -4.89
CA ILE A 170 -11.11 -5.49 -5.67
C ILE A 170 -11.37 -5.67 -7.17
N LEU A 171 -11.09 -6.86 -7.70
CA LEU A 171 -11.30 -7.14 -9.13
C LEU A 171 -12.78 -7.02 -9.54
N LYS A 172 -13.70 -7.38 -8.65
CA LYS A 172 -15.15 -7.19 -8.87
C LYS A 172 -15.51 -5.70 -8.97
N ILE A 173 -14.90 -4.83 -8.15
CA ILE A 173 -15.11 -3.39 -8.21
C ILE A 173 -14.55 -2.82 -9.52
N CYS A 174 -13.36 -3.26 -9.93
CA CYS A 174 -12.73 -2.83 -11.18
C CYS A 174 -13.52 -3.23 -12.44
N GLY A 175 -14.39 -4.26 -12.35
CA GLY A 175 -15.21 -4.70 -13.46
C GLY A 175 -14.44 -5.36 -14.62
N PRO A 176 -15.05 -5.43 -15.82
CA PRO A 176 -14.49 -6.17 -16.96
C PRO A 176 -13.29 -5.48 -17.65
N GLY A 177 -12.90 -4.30 -17.19
CA GLY A 177 -11.76 -3.54 -17.76
C GLY A 177 -10.39 -4.15 -17.44
N ILE A 178 -10.33 -5.15 -16.54
CA ILE A 178 -9.09 -5.84 -16.18
C ILE A 178 -9.20 -7.29 -16.70
N PRO A 179 -8.17 -7.79 -17.42
CA PRO A 179 -8.12 -9.20 -17.82
C PRO A 179 -8.24 -10.10 -16.58
N GLN A 180 -9.15 -11.05 -16.60
CA GLN A 180 -9.27 -12.06 -15.55
C GLN A 180 -9.02 -13.44 -16.18
N TYR A 181 -8.00 -14.11 -15.70
CA TYR A 181 -7.70 -15.48 -16.08
C TYR A 181 -8.16 -16.40 -14.93
N ILE A 182 -9.04 -17.32 -15.26
CA ILE A 182 -9.64 -18.32 -14.35
C ILE A 182 -8.63 -19.45 -14.11
#